data_32552bcabd80fad10dc3b4cc7c871fd7
#
_entry.id   32552bcabd80fad10dc3b4cc7c871fd7
#
_cell.length_a   1.000
_cell.length_b   1.000
_cell.length_c   1.000
_cell.angle_alpha   90.00
_cell.angle_beta   90.00
_cell.angle_gamma   90.00
#
_symmetry.space_group_name_H-M   'P 1'
#
loop_
_entity.id
_entity.type
_entity.pdbx_description
1 polymer ?
#
loop_
_entity_poly.entity_id
_entity_poly.type
_entity_poly.pdbx_seq_one_letter_code
_entity_poly.pdbx_strand_id
1 'polypeptide(L)'
;QETSVSKGTRNIIIGVNERNLGTEADGRTWVTREPSICYFHAELWFNIICMLRRDGVYYYVNMSSPFVYDNQSLKYIDYDLDVKVFPDMSYMILDEDEYADHKKQMNYPEVIDQILHNNLDRLLSWIKQRKGPFAPDFIDVWTSRYEFQKQVRANK
;
A
#
# COMPACT_ATOMS: atom_id res chain seq x y z
N GLN A 1 6.87 15.84 -4.26
CA GLN A 1 5.78 14.92 -3.82
C GLN A 1 5.50 15.17 -2.35
N GLU A 2 4.48 15.94 -2.05
CA GLU A 2 4.06 16.08 -0.66
C GLU A 2 3.09 14.94 -0.33
N THR A 3 3.64 13.85 0.18
CA THR A 3 2.84 12.85 0.87
C THR A 3 2.63 13.37 2.29
N SER A 4 1.42 13.79 2.62
CA SER A 4 1.09 14.17 3.99
C SER A 4 1.10 12.93 4.87
N VAL A 5 2.17 12.72 5.61
CA VAL A 5 2.27 11.62 6.56
C VAL A 5 1.52 12.00 7.83
N SER A 6 0.39 11.36 8.07
CA SER A 6 -0.28 11.41 9.36
C SER A 6 0.36 10.38 10.29
N LYS A 7 0.84 10.82 11.46
CA LYS A 7 1.44 9.93 12.46
C LYS A 7 0.41 8.90 12.94
N GLY A 8 0.57 7.65 12.46
CA GLY A 8 0.00 6.48 13.12
C GLY A 8 0.79 6.10 14.37
N THR A 9 0.43 4.98 14.99
CA THR A 9 1.24 4.35 16.03
C THR A 9 2.66 4.07 15.51
N ARG A 10 3.63 3.81 16.39
CA ARG A 10 5.06 3.60 16.03
C ARG A 10 5.29 2.62 14.88
N ASN A 11 4.32 1.74 14.58
CA ASN A 11 4.45 0.66 13.59
C ASN A 11 3.70 0.90 12.28
N ILE A 12 2.90 1.97 12.18
CA ILE A 12 2.04 2.21 11.02
C ILE A 12 2.26 3.62 10.49
N ILE A 13 2.44 3.73 9.17
CA ILE A 13 2.46 5.00 8.47
C ILE A 13 1.32 5.01 7.47
N ILE A 14 0.53 6.07 7.50
CA ILE A 14 -0.56 6.28 6.54
C ILE A 14 -0.28 7.57 5.76
N GLY A 15 -0.21 7.43 4.45
CA GLY A 15 -0.02 8.55 3.52
C GLY A 15 -1.30 8.81 2.74
N VAL A 16 -1.68 10.08 2.58
CA VAL A 16 -2.82 10.47 1.76
C VAL A 16 -2.31 11.28 0.57
N ASN A 17 -2.69 10.85 -0.62
CA ASN A 17 -2.33 11.50 -1.87
C ASN A 17 -3.62 11.94 -2.59
N GLU A 18 -3.73 13.24 -2.89
CA GLU A 18 -4.89 13.74 -3.65
C GLU A 18 -4.75 13.48 -5.16
N ARG A 19 -3.56 13.70 -5.70
CA ARG A 19 -3.18 13.41 -7.09
C ARG A 19 -1.69 13.13 -7.14
N ASN A 20 -1.30 12.11 -7.87
CA ASN A 20 0.09 11.76 -8.03
C ASN A 20 0.57 12.02 -9.46
N LEU A 21 1.67 12.77 -9.57
CA LEU A 21 2.50 12.78 -10.75
C LEU A 21 3.57 11.71 -10.57
N GLY A 22 3.49 10.65 -11.34
CA GLY A 22 4.51 9.63 -11.38
C GLY A 22 5.49 9.85 -12.53
N THR A 23 6.75 9.53 -12.31
CA THR A 23 7.78 9.54 -13.37
C THR A 23 8.45 8.17 -13.40
N GLU A 24 8.39 7.53 -14.57
CA GLU A 24 9.11 6.28 -14.79
C GLU A 24 10.60 6.51 -15.05
N ALA A 25 11.40 5.45 -14.94
CA ALA A 25 12.84 5.53 -15.17
C ALA A 25 13.21 6.00 -16.59
N ASP A 26 12.33 5.84 -17.57
CA ASP A 26 12.50 6.30 -18.95
C ASP A 26 12.09 7.77 -19.17
N GLY A 27 11.72 8.49 -18.12
CA GLY A 27 11.33 9.89 -18.17
C GLY A 27 9.86 10.16 -18.50
N ARG A 28 9.05 9.12 -18.75
CA ARG A 28 7.62 9.30 -18.95
C ARG A 28 6.94 9.69 -17.66
N THR A 29 6.06 10.69 -17.73
CA THR A 29 5.26 11.14 -16.60
C THR A 29 3.80 10.76 -16.79
N TRP A 30 3.14 10.35 -15.71
CA TRP A 30 1.70 10.14 -15.71
C TRP A 30 1.06 10.83 -14.51
N VAL A 31 -0.19 11.24 -14.68
CA VAL A 31 -0.99 11.81 -13.59
C VAL A 31 -2.02 10.77 -13.19
N THR A 32 -1.96 10.30 -11.94
CA THR A 32 -3.05 9.52 -11.38
C THR A 32 -4.18 10.48 -11.04
N ARG A 33 -5.34 10.28 -11.65
CA ARG A 33 -6.52 11.13 -11.45
C ARG A 33 -7.28 10.80 -10.16
N GLU A 34 -6.89 9.74 -9.49
CA GLU A 34 -7.58 9.19 -8.33
C GLU A 34 -6.83 9.52 -7.05
N PRO A 35 -7.52 10.03 -6.02
CA PRO A 35 -6.91 10.12 -4.72
C PRO A 35 -6.64 8.72 -4.17
N SER A 36 -5.60 8.59 -3.35
CA SER A 36 -5.23 7.32 -2.76
C SER A 36 -4.81 7.47 -1.31
N ILE A 37 -5.02 6.42 -0.52
CA ILE A 37 -4.53 6.31 0.84
C ILE A 37 -3.60 5.10 0.90
N CYS A 38 -2.35 5.34 1.30
CA CYS A 38 -1.33 4.31 1.40
C CYS A 38 -1.15 3.89 2.86
N TYR A 39 -1.05 2.59 3.08
CA TYR A 39 -0.89 1.99 4.39
C TYR A 39 0.41 1.18 4.42
N PHE A 40 1.33 1.54 5.32
CA PHE A 40 2.59 0.86 5.53
C PHE A 40 2.68 0.38 6.98
N HIS A 41 3.14 -0.84 7.18
CA HIS A 41 3.31 -1.44 8.50
C HIS A 41 4.74 -1.91 8.68
N ALA A 42 5.34 -1.60 9.84
CA ALA A 42 6.75 -1.88 10.12
C ALA A 42 7.07 -3.38 10.30
N GLU A 43 6.05 -4.21 10.51
CA GLU A 43 6.24 -5.64 10.76
C GLU A 43 5.62 -6.55 9.70
N LEU A 44 4.67 -6.04 8.91
CA LEU A 44 4.01 -6.83 7.88
C LEU A 44 4.77 -6.77 6.55
N TRP A 45 4.79 -7.89 5.85
CA TRP A 45 5.45 -8.03 4.56
C TRP A 45 4.51 -7.72 3.40
N PHE A 46 3.71 -6.69 3.58
CA PHE A 46 2.91 -6.09 2.51
C PHE A 46 2.59 -4.63 2.84
N ASN A 47 2.33 -3.86 1.81
CA ASN A 47 1.76 -2.51 1.93
C ASN A 47 0.51 -2.42 1.06
N ILE A 48 -0.40 -1.53 1.42
CA ILE A 48 -1.73 -1.44 0.81
C ILE A 48 -1.96 -0.03 0.28
N ILE A 49 -2.35 0.07 -0.98
CA ILE A 49 -2.77 1.32 -1.61
C ILE A 49 -4.27 1.26 -1.82
N CYS A 50 -5.01 2.14 -1.14
CA CYS A 50 -6.44 2.30 -1.33
C CYS A 50 -6.68 3.34 -2.43
N MET A 51 -7.24 2.92 -3.56
CA MET A 51 -7.56 3.80 -4.69
C MET A 51 -9.03 4.18 -4.63
N LEU A 52 -9.29 5.48 -4.49
CA LEU A 52 -10.64 6.01 -4.32
C LEU A 52 -11.24 6.34 -5.69
N ARG A 53 -11.92 5.37 -6.30
CA ARG A 53 -12.56 5.52 -7.61
C ARG A 53 -14.05 5.85 -7.46
N ARG A 54 -14.68 6.28 -8.57
CA ARG A 54 -16.11 6.64 -8.58
C ARG A 54 -17.02 5.48 -8.24
N ASP A 55 -16.67 4.26 -8.67
CA ASP A 55 -17.45 3.04 -8.46
C ASP A 55 -17.09 2.31 -7.17
N GLY A 56 -16.21 2.86 -6.36
CA GLY A 56 -15.86 2.31 -5.05
C GLY A 56 -14.37 2.33 -4.77
N VAL A 57 -13.98 1.70 -3.68
CA VAL A 57 -12.58 1.61 -3.25
C VAL A 57 -11.98 0.32 -3.79
N TYR A 58 -10.90 0.47 -4.57
CA TYR A 58 -10.04 -0.62 -5.01
C TYR A 58 -8.78 -0.60 -4.16
N TYR A 59 -8.24 -1.77 -3.92
CA TYR A 59 -6.99 -1.90 -3.17
C TYR A 59 -5.94 -2.56 -4.03
N TYR A 60 -4.74 -2.02 -4.01
CA TYR A 60 -3.57 -2.62 -4.62
C TYR A 60 -2.58 -2.95 -3.52
N VAL A 61 -2.24 -4.22 -3.36
CA VAL A 61 -1.37 -4.68 -2.29
C VAL A 61 -0.07 -5.19 -2.90
N ASN A 62 1.04 -4.63 -2.47
CA ASN A 62 2.38 -5.11 -2.83
C ASN A 62 2.90 -6.04 -1.73
N MET A 63 3.29 -7.26 -2.09
CA MET A 63 4.07 -8.11 -1.19
C MET A 63 5.50 -7.59 -1.19
N SER A 64 5.95 -7.15 -0.03
CA SER A 64 7.21 -6.43 0.13
C SER A 64 7.84 -6.74 1.48
N SER A 65 9.12 -6.39 1.67
CA SER A 65 9.67 -6.33 3.01
C SER A 65 8.95 -5.27 3.86
N PRO A 66 8.99 -5.36 5.20
CA PRO A 66 8.59 -4.24 6.03
C PRO A 66 9.37 -2.99 5.66
N PHE A 67 8.75 -1.83 5.85
CA PHE A 67 9.41 -0.57 5.53
C PHE A 67 10.47 -0.21 6.57
N VAL A 68 11.48 0.52 6.12
CA VAL A 68 12.42 1.24 6.96
C VAL A 68 12.29 2.73 6.63
N TYR A 69 12.16 3.56 7.66
CA TYR A 69 12.12 5.01 7.50
C TYR A 69 13.52 5.58 7.75
N ASP A 70 14.11 6.15 6.71
CA ASP A 70 15.46 6.71 6.74
C ASP A 70 15.51 7.96 5.88
N ASN A 71 16.11 9.04 6.43
CA ASN A 71 16.28 10.33 5.73
C ASN A 71 15.00 10.84 5.07
N GLN A 72 13.87 10.80 5.79
CA GLN A 72 12.55 11.26 5.32
C GLN A 72 11.99 10.45 4.14
N SER A 73 12.50 9.25 3.90
CA SER A 73 11.98 8.36 2.88
C SER A 73 11.66 6.97 3.43
N LEU A 74 10.63 6.36 2.86
CA LEU A 74 10.28 4.96 3.10
C LEU A 74 11.04 4.09 2.12
N LYS A 75 11.68 3.06 2.64
CA LYS A 75 12.42 2.07 1.83
C LYS A 75 11.92 0.68 2.13
N TYR A 76 11.68 -0.10 1.11
CA TYR A 76 11.30 -1.50 1.21
C TYR A 76 11.69 -2.24 -0.07
N ILE A 77 11.77 -3.56 0.02
CA ILE A 77 12.05 -4.43 -1.12
C ILE A 77 10.70 -4.93 -1.66
N ASP A 78 10.43 -4.65 -2.92
CA ASP A 78 9.27 -5.19 -3.64
C ASP A 78 9.62 -6.58 -4.18
N TYR A 79 8.75 -7.57 -3.89
CA TYR A 79 8.93 -8.94 -4.33
C TYR A 79 8.08 -9.32 -5.54
N ASP A 80 7.51 -8.33 -6.24
CA ASP A 80 6.76 -8.50 -7.51
C ASP A 80 5.47 -9.31 -7.41
N LEU A 81 5.10 -9.79 -6.25
CA LEU A 81 3.84 -10.47 -6.03
C LEU A 81 2.80 -9.46 -5.52
N ASP A 82 1.71 -9.30 -6.25
CA ASP A 82 0.71 -8.28 -5.98
C ASP A 82 -0.68 -8.89 -5.80
N VAL A 83 -1.54 -8.20 -5.07
CA VAL A 83 -2.95 -8.57 -4.91
C VAL A 83 -3.81 -7.36 -5.21
N LYS A 84 -4.77 -7.51 -6.12
CA LYS A 84 -5.78 -6.50 -6.39
C LYS A 84 -7.08 -6.89 -5.70
N VAL A 85 -7.67 -5.94 -4.97
CA VAL A 85 -8.94 -6.15 -4.26
C VAL A 85 -9.98 -5.18 -4.83
N PHE A 86 -11.16 -5.72 -5.13
CA PHE A 86 -12.28 -4.98 -5.71
C PHE A 86 -13.21 -4.45 -4.61
N PRO A 87 -14.11 -3.50 -4.92
CA PRO A 87 -15.02 -2.93 -3.92
C PRO A 87 -15.91 -3.94 -3.20
N ASP A 88 -16.21 -5.07 -3.84
CA ASP A 88 -16.99 -6.17 -3.23
C ASP A 88 -16.15 -7.11 -2.37
N MET A 89 -14.87 -6.80 -2.15
CA MET A 89 -13.89 -7.60 -1.43
C MET A 89 -13.46 -8.90 -2.14
N SER A 90 -13.84 -9.10 -3.41
CA SER A 90 -13.19 -10.12 -4.23
C SER A 90 -11.75 -9.69 -4.54
N TYR A 91 -10.88 -10.64 -4.81
CA TYR A 91 -9.47 -10.35 -5.07
C TYR A 91 -8.89 -11.20 -6.19
N MET A 92 -7.79 -10.72 -6.75
CA MET A 92 -6.95 -11.43 -7.72
C MET A 92 -5.49 -11.36 -7.26
N ILE A 93 -4.80 -12.49 -7.26
CA ILE A 93 -3.35 -12.54 -7.07
C ILE A 93 -2.71 -12.33 -8.44
N LEU A 94 -1.83 -11.33 -8.54
CA LEU A 94 -1.18 -10.91 -9.77
C LEU A 94 0.30 -11.27 -9.75
N ASP A 95 0.86 -11.49 -10.94
CA ASP A 95 2.32 -11.61 -11.16
C ASP A 95 2.97 -12.81 -10.47
N GLU A 96 2.21 -13.89 -10.25
CA GLU A 96 2.76 -15.13 -9.70
C GLU A 96 3.90 -15.70 -10.54
N ASP A 97 3.80 -15.63 -11.87
CA ASP A 97 4.83 -16.09 -12.80
C ASP A 97 6.10 -15.22 -12.70
N GLU A 98 5.94 -13.92 -12.63
CA GLU A 98 7.04 -12.97 -12.46
C GLU A 98 7.76 -13.19 -11.13
N TYR A 99 7.00 -13.41 -10.06
CA TYR A 99 7.56 -13.77 -8.76
C TYR A 99 8.37 -15.05 -8.82
N ALA A 100 7.85 -16.10 -9.46
CA ALA A 100 8.53 -17.38 -9.60
C ALA A 100 9.85 -17.25 -10.39
N ASP A 101 9.84 -16.43 -11.45
CA ASP A 101 11.03 -16.17 -12.26
C ASP A 101 12.09 -15.39 -11.47
N HIS A 102 11.71 -14.33 -10.79
CA HIS A 102 12.62 -13.55 -9.96
C HIS A 102 13.16 -14.34 -8.77
N LYS A 103 12.34 -15.20 -8.16
CA LYS A 103 12.79 -16.10 -7.11
C LYS A 103 13.96 -16.97 -7.56
N LYS A 104 13.89 -17.50 -8.79
CA LYS A 104 14.99 -18.30 -9.37
C LYS A 104 16.19 -17.45 -9.73
N GLN A 105 15.98 -16.33 -10.43
CA GLN A 105 17.05 -15.47 -10.94
C GLN A 105 17.86 -14.85 -9.80
N MET A 106 17.18 -14.40 -8.75
CA MET A 106 17.80 -13.74 -7.60
C MET A 106 18.11 -14.71 -6.46
N ASN A 107 17.80 -15.99 -6.62
CA ASN A 107 18.03 -17.03 -5.63
C ASN A 107 17.52 -16.66 -4.25
N TYR A 108 16.23 -16.31 -4.15
CA TYR A 108 15.62 -15.97 -2.87
C TYR A 108 15.76 -17.11 -1.87
N PRO A 109 16.22 -16.86 -0.64
CA PRO A 109 16.25 -17.87 0.40
C PRO A 109 14.85 -18.46 0.64
N GLU A 110 14.79 -19.74 0.95
CA GLU A 110 13.51 -20.43 1.25
C GLU A 110 12.74 -19.75 2.39
N VAL A 111 13.45 -19.21 3.39
CA VAL A 111 12.82 -18.48 4.49
C VAL A 111 12.05 -17.25 4.01
N ILE A 112 12.54 -16.54 3.00
CA ILE A 112 11.84 -15.39 2.42
C ILE A 112 10.55 -15.84 1.72
N ASP A 113 10.59 -16.91 0.97
CA ASP A 113 9.42 -17.49 0.31
C ASP A 113 8.35 -17.88 1.33
N GLN A 114 8.73 -18.53 2.42
CA GLN A 114 7.83 -18.88 3.52
C GLN A 114 7.22 -17.66 4.19
N ILE A 115 8.01 -16.63 4.47
CA ILE A 115 7.53 -15.39 5.08
C ILE A 115 6.51 -14.70 4.16
N LEU A 116 6.79 -14.61 2.87
CA LEU A 116 5.88 -14.01 1.90
C LEU A 116 4.56 -14.76 1.82
N HIS A 117 4.59 -16.09 1.77
CA HIS A 117 3.38 -16.90 1.73
C HIS A 117 2.56 -16.80 3.03
N ASN A 118 3.22 -16.79 4.18
CA ASN A 118 2.55 -16.58 5.47
C ASN A 118 1.89 -15.21 5.55
N ASN A 119 2.56 -14.18 5.06
CA ASN A 119 1.99 -12.82 5.01
C ASN A 119 0.88 -12.69 3.97
N LEU A 120 0.97 -13.41 2.85
CA LEU A 120 -0.13 -13.47 1.88
C LEU A 120 -1.38 -14.09 2.53
N ASP A 121 -1.24 -15.18 3.27
CA ASP A 121 -2.35 -15.80 3.99
C ASP A 121 -2.96 -14.83 5.03
N ARG A 122 -2.12 -14.09 5.73
CA ARG A 122 -2.56 -13.04 6.66
C ARG A 122 -3.33 -11.94 5.95
N LEU A 123 -2.84 -11.48 4.79
CA LEU A 123 -3.52 -10.48 3.96
C LEU A 123 -4.90 -10.97 3.54
N LEU A 124 -5.02 -12.20 3.04
CA LEU A 124 -6.31 -12.77 2.62
C LEU A 124 -7.28 -12.89 3.80
N SER A 125 -6.78 -13.20 4.99
CA SER A 125 -7.57 -13.18 6.22
C SER A 125 -8.06 -11.75 6.57
N TRP A 126 -7.21 -10.74 6.41
CA TRP A 126 -7.57 -9.34 6.62
C TRP A 126 -8.67 -8.88 5.67
N ILE A 127 -8.60 -9.27 4.40
CA ILE A 127 -9.63 -8.97 3.40
C ILE A 127 -10.98 -9.58 3.84
N LYS A 128 -10.96 -10.86 4.20
CA LYS A 128 -12.16 -11.59 4.64
C LYS A 128 -12.78 -11.00 5.89
N GLN A 129 -11.96 -10.61 6.86
CA GLN A 129 -12.41 -10.06 8.15
C GLN A 129 -12.60 -8.54 8.09
N ARG A 130 -12.29 -7.89 6.98
CA ARG A 130 -12.30 -6.44 6.80
C ARG A 130 -11.51 -5.70 7.88
N LYS A 131 -10.30 -6.16 8.11
CA LYS A 131 -9.35 -5.55 9.05
C LYS A 131 -8.50 -4.46 8.38
N GLY A 132 -7.94 -3.55 9.19
CA GLY A 132 -7.06 -2.48 8.73
C GLY A 132 -7.71 -1.62 7.66
N PRO A 133 -7.05 -1.36 6.53
CA PRO A 133 -7.60 -0.55 5.45
C PRO A 133 -8.87 -1.12 4.81
N PHE A 134 -9.15 -2.41 4.99
CA PHE A 134 -10.37 -3.05 4.47
C PHE A 134 -11.60 -2.82 5.35
N ALA A 135 -11.42 -2.20 6.53
CA ALA A 135 -12.54 -1.86 7.40
C ALA A 135 -13.44 -0.80 6.74
N PRO A 136 -14.77 -0.91 6.89
CA PRO A 136 -15.71 -0.04 6.17
C PRO A 136 -15.53 1.46 6.46
N ASP A 137 -15.05 1.82 7.65
CA ASP A 137 -14.88 3.20 8.09
C ASP A 137 -13.47 3.76 7.88
N PHE A 138 -12.51 2.93 7.46
CA PHE A 138 -11.10 3.34 7.36
C PHE A 138 -10.91 4.56 6.45
N ILE A 139 -11.50 4.54 5.27
CA ILE A 139 -11.36 5.63 4.28
C ILE A 139 -11.94 6.93 4.83
N ASP A 140 -13.13 6.89 5.43
CA ASP A 140 -13.80 8.07 5.99
C ASP A 140 -13.00 8.67 7.15
N VAL A 141 -12.49 7.84 8.04
CA VAL A 141 -11.67 8.27 9.18
C VAL A 141 -10.41 9.00 8.70
N TRP A 142 -9.67 8.42 7.77
CA TRP A 142 -8.40 8.99 7.33
C TRP A 142 -8.58 10.17 6.38
N THR A 143 -9.62 10.20 5.57
CA THR A 143 -9.99 11.37 4.76
C THR A 143 -10.35 12.54 5.65
N SER A 144 -11.15 12.33 6.69
CA SER A 144 -11.53 13.38 7.65
C SER A 144 -10.32 13.93 8.40
N ARG A 145 -9.41 13.07 8.84
CA ARG A 145 -8.16 13.50 9.51
C ARG A 145 -7.26 14.32 8.60
N TYR A 146 -7.15 13.92 7.35
CA TYR A 146 -6.37 14.64 6.35
C TYR A 146 -6.95 16.04 6.09
N GLU A 147 -8.26 16.15 5.88
CA GLU A 147 -8.93 17.43 5.68
C GLU A 147 -8.76 18.37 6.88
N PHE A 148 -8.87 17.83 8.09
CA PHE A 148 -8.63 18.59 9.32
C PHE A 148 -7.20 19.14 9.38
N GLN A 149 -6.19 18.32 9.11
CA GLN A 149 -4.79 18.76 9.09
C GLN A 149 -4.52 19.82 8.01
N LYS A 150 -5.15 19.68 6.86
CA LYS A 150 -5.05 20.64 5.76
C LYS A 150 -5.60 22.01 6.17
N GLN A 151 -6.74 22.05 6.86
CA GLN A 151 -7.33 23.27 7.40
C GLN A 151 -6.44 23.91 8.46
N VAL A 152 -5.88 23.14 9.37
CA VAL A 152 -4.97 23.63 10.41
C VAL A 152 -3.71 24.27 9.78
N ARG A 153 -3.15 23.66 8.73
CA ARG A 153 -2.01 24.21 8.02
C ARG A 153 -2.35 25.50 7.27
N ALA A 154 -3.52 25.59 6.68
CA ALA A 154 -3.96 26.78 5.96
C ALA A 154 -4.20 27.99 6.88
N ASN A 155 -4.52 27.76 8.16
CA ASN A 155 -4.77 28.80 9.16
C ASN A 155 -3.50 29.25 9.91
N LYS A 156 -2.35 28.69 9.60
CA LYS A 156 -1.04 29.14 10.08
C LYS A 156 -0.39 30.11 9.11
#